data_ff75a76ea546ec19cddd88577dff9852
#
_entry.id   ff75a76ea546ec19cddd88577dff9852
#
_cell.length_a   1.000
_cell.length_b   1.000
_cell.length_c   1.000
_cell.angle_alpha   90.00
_cell.angle_beta   90.00
_cell.angle_gamma   90.00
#
_symmetry.space_group_name_H-M   'P 1'
#
loop_
_entity.id
_entity.type
_entity.pdbx_description
1 polymer ?
#
loop_
_entity_poly.entity_id
_entity_poly.type
_entity_poly.pdbx_seq_one_letter_code
_entity_poly.pdbx_strand_id
1 'polypeptide(L)'
;MQRNGNHTNSLSDHSAIKLELRIKKLIQNRIASWKLNNWLLNVNWINNEMKAEIKMFFETNKNEDTTYQNLWDTFKAVSRGKFIAINDHQRSEERSKINTLSSKLKELEEQDQKNSKASRRQEITKIGAELKEIETQKNPSKNQ
;
A
#
# COMPACT_ATOMS: atom_id res chain seq x y z
N MET A 1 31.22 -10.32 26.55
CA MET A 1 32.63 -10.64 26.22
C MET A 1 32.99 -9.96 24.91
N GLN A 2 33.68 -8.85 25.00
CA GLN A 2 34.13 -8.07 23.85
C GLN A 2 35.48 -8.67 23.39
N ARG A 3 35.57 -9.05 22.16
CA ARG A 3 36.87 -9.40 21.53
C ARG A 3 37.34 -8.18 20.76
N ASN A 4 38.32 -7.49 21.29
CA ASN A 4 39.08 -6.48 20.56
C ASN A 4 40.08 -7.22 19.68
N GLY A 5 39.84 -7.24 18.39
CA GLY A 5 40.82 -7.75 17.40
C GLY A 5 41.60 -6.55 16.84
N ASN A 6 42.85 -6.42 17.22
CA ASN A 6 43.79 -5.51 16.56
C ASN A 6 44.26 -6.17 15.24
N HIS A 7 43.85 -5.63 14.12
CA HIS A 7 44.41 -5.97 12.82
C HIS A 7 45.46 -4.92 12.47
N THR A 8 46.73 -5.35 12.48
CA THR A 8 47.84 -4.57 11.92
C THR A 8 47.76 -4.60 10.39
N ASN A 9 47.57 -3.43 9.79
CA ASN A 9 47.58 -3.29 8.35
C ASN A 9 49.04 -3.07 7.91
N SER A 10 49.61 -3.99 7.09
CA SER A 10 51.00 -3.94 6.67
C SER A 10 51.35 -2.82 5.68
N LEU A 11 50.38 -1.99 5.30
CA LEU A 11 50.51 -0.89 4.34
C LEU A 11 50.37 0.51 4.98
N SER A 12 50.24 0.60 6.30
CA SER A 12 50.02 1.87 7.03
C SER A 12 50.51 1.79 8.46
N ASP A 13 51.16 2.84 8.96
CA ASP A 13 51.60 2.99 10.35
C ASP A 13 50.45 3.15 11.34
N HIS A 14 49.19 3.11 10.86
CA HIS A 14 48.03 3.29 11.69
C HIS A 14 47.32 1.98 12.00
N SER A 15 47.06 1.73 13.29
CA SER A 15 46.25 0.60 13.75
C SER A 15 44.79 0.80 13.42
N ALA A 16 44.19 -0.11 12.67
CA ALA A 16 42.78 -0.10 12.39
C ALA A 16 41.96 -0.73 13.55
N ILE A 17 41.03 -0.01 14.09
CA ILE A 17 40.06 -0.51 15.10
C ILE A 17 38.81 -0.97 14.38
N LYS A 18 38.54 -2.30 14.39
CA LYS A 18 37.28 -2.86 13.90
C LYS A 18 36.27 -2.91 15.03
N LEU A 19 35.23 -2.12 14.97
CA LEU A 19 34.11 -2.15 15.89
C LEU A 19 32.97 -3.02 15.32
N GLU A 20 32.74 -4.19 15.89
CA GLU A 20 31.58 -5.03 15.58
C GLU A 20 30.43 -4.71 16.54
N LEU A 21 29.44 -3.95 16.07
CA LEU A 21 28.20 -3.70 16.80
C LEU A 21 27.20 -4.83 16.51
N ARG A 22 26.97 -5.71 17.48
CA ARG A 22 25.82 -6.61 17.47
C ARG A 22 24.58 -5.83 17.87
N ILE A 23 23.92 -5.24 16.91
CA ILE A 23 22.55 -4.71 17.10
C ILE A 23 21.65 -5.94 17.23
N LYS A 24 21.28 -6.33 18.46
CA LYS A 24 20.09 -7.15 18.63
C LYS A 24 18.95 -6.36 18.02
N LYS A 25 18.48 -6.77 16.84
CA LYS A 25 17.18 -6.33 16.34
C LYS A 25 16.21 -6.69 17.47
N LEU A 26 15.89 -5.73 18.32
CA LEU A 26 14.64 -5.76 19.05
C LEU A 26 13.60 -5.85 17.95
N ILE A 27 13.16 -7.07 17.66
CA ILE A 27 11.90 -7.31 17.00
C ILE A 27 10.89 -6.76 18.01
N GLN A 28 10.74 -5.44 17.99
CA GLN A 28 9.53 -4.84 18.49
C GLN A 28 8.46 -5.58 17.69
N ASN A 29 7.76 -6.49 18.37
CA ASN A 29 6.46 -6.94 17.92
C ASN A 29 5.64 -5.65 17.76
N ARG A 30 5.81 -4.97 16.64
CA ARG A 30 4.86 -3.99 16.19
C ARG A 30 3.61 -4.82 16.02
N ILE A 31 2.79 -4.83 17.07
CA ILE A 31 1.39 -5.18 16.89
C ILE A 31 1.02 -4.35 15.68
N ALA A 32 0.88 -5.02 14.55
CA ALA A 32 0.56 -4.34 13.31
C ALA A 32 -0.83 -3.75 13.51
N SER A 33 -0.87 -2.54 14.09
CA SER A 33 -2.13 -1.86 14.33
C SER A 33 -2.68 -1.54 12.95
N TRP A 34 -3.73 -2.25 12.59
CA TRP A 34 -4.45 -1.94 11.37
C TRP A 34 -4.94 -0.49 11.43
N LYS A 35 -4.66 0.27 10.38
CA LYS A 35 -5.17 1.62 10.22
C LYS A 35 -6.09 1.64 9.00
N LEU A 36 -7.28 2.21 9.20
CA LEU A 36 -8.20 2.45 8.10
C LEU A 36 -7.55 3.43 7.11
N ASN A 37 -7.59 3.08 5.83
CA ASN A 37 -7.24 4.03 4.79
C ASN A 37 -8.37 5.06 4.63
N ASN A 38 -8.14 6.27 5.11
CA ASN A 38 -9.14 7.34 5.10
C ASN A 38 -9.65 7.68 3.69
N TRP A 39 -8.87 7.40 2.64
CA TRP A 39 -9.32 7.60 1.27
C TRP A 39 -10.58 6.77 0.94
N LEU A 40 -10.70 5.57 1.50
CA LEU A 40 -11.88 4.71 1.30
C LEU A 40 -13.17 5.39 1.78
N LEU A 41 -13.09 6.23 2.79
CA LEU A 41 -14.24 6.96 3.32
C LEU A 41 -14.71 8.11 2.41
N ASN A 42 -13.88 8.54 1.45
CA ASN A 42 -14.24 9.56 0.48
C ASN A 42 -14.93 8.98 -0.77
N VAL A 43 -15.06 7.67 -0.85
CA VAL A 43 -15.66 6.97 -1.99
C VAL A 43 -17.13 6.66 -1.69
N ASN A 44 -18.04 7.28 -2.42
CA ASN A 44 -19.47 7.20 -2.15
C ASN A 44 -20.04 5.78 -2.14
N TRP A 45 -19.63 4.92 -3.08
CA TRP A 45 -20.15 3.56 -3.14
C TRP A 45 -19.69 2.73 -1.93
N ILE A 46 -18.44 2.92 -1.46
CA ILE A 46 -17.91 2.26 -0.25
C ILE A 46 -18.72 2.70 0.97
N ASN A 47 -18.99 3.99 1.10
CA ASN A 47 -19.78 4.52 2.20
C ASN A 47 -21.20 3.95 2.20
N ASN A 48 -21.81 3.80 1.03
CA ASN A 48 -23.17 3.24 0.92
C ASN A 48 -23.16 1.75 1.25
N GLU A 49 -22.17 0.99 0.78
CA GLU A 49 -22.00 -0.42 1.11
C GLU A 49 -21.79 -0.61 2.61
N MET A 50 -20.92 0.20 3.22
CA MET A 50 -20.69 0.13 4.67
C MET A 50 -21.89 0.51 5.49
N LYS A 51 -22.69 1.50 5.07
CA LYS A 51 -23.96 1.85 5.74
C LYS A 51 -24.97 0.71 5.68
N ALA A 52 -25.08 0.05 4.54
CA ALA A 52 -25.96 -1.12 4.39
C ALA A 52 -25.50 -2.28 5.29
N GLU A 53 -24.20 -2.55 5.34
CA GLU A 53 -23.60 -3.57 6.19
C GLU A 53 -23.84 -3.28 7.68
N ILE A 54 -23.65 -2.03 8.12
CA ILE A 54 -23.93 -1.58 9.48
C ILE A 54 -25.39 -1.89 9.83
N LYS A 55 -26.30 -1.47 8.99
CA LYS A 55 -27.74 -1.67 9.22
C LYS A 55 -28.07 -3.16 9.34
N MET A 56 -27.64 -3.95 8.36
CA MET A 56 -27.88 -5.38 8.34
C MET A 56 -27.26 -6.10 9.55
N PHE A 57 -26.04 -5.72 9.95
CA PHE A 57 -25.36 -6.30 11.10
C PHE A 57 -26.18 -6.11 12.38
N PHE A 58 -26.61 -4.87 12.67
CA PHE A 58 -27.36 -4.58 13.88
C PHE A 58 -28.79 -5.15 13.87
N GLU A 59 -29.44 -5.21 12.71
CA GLU A 59 -30.75 -5.85 12.58
C GLU A 59 -30.68 -7.36 12.83
N THR A 60 -29.60 -8.02 12.36
CA THR A 60 -29.47 -9.48 12.44
C THR A 60 -28.94 -9.97 13.80
N ASN A 61 -28.07 -9.17 14.45
CA ASN A 61 -27.35 -9.63 15.66
C ASN A 61 -27.89 -9.02 16.96
N LYS A 62 -28.96 -8.25 16.92
CA LYS A 62 -29.60 -7.69 18.10
C LYS A 62 -30.48 -8.76 18.75
N ASN A 63 -29.91 -9.46 19.76
CA ASN A 63 -30.62 -10.43 20.59
C ASN A 63 -30.74 -9.89 22.02
N GLU A 64 -31.75 -10.36 22.74
CA GLU A 64 -31.99 -9.94 24.15
C GLU A 64 -30.83 -10.31 25.09
N ASP A 65 -30.08 -11.38 24.76
CA ASP A 65 -28.97 -11.89 25.57
C ASP A 65 -27.61 -11.26 25.20
N THR A 66 -27.53 -10.44 24.15
CA THR A 66 -26.27 -9.88 23.68
C THR A 66 -26.05 -8.49 24.28
N THR A 67 -24.95 -8.32 25.04
CA THR A 67 -24.56 -7.01 25.56
C THR A 67 -24.15 -6.06 24.43
N TYR A 68 -24.42 -4.77 24.58
CA TYR A 68 -24.00 -3.75 23.60
C TYR A 68 -22.48 -3.75 23.37
N GLN A 69 -21.69 -4.05 24.42
CA GLN A 69 -20.25 -4.12 24.30
C GLN A 69 -19.81 -5.26 23.37
N ASN A 70 -20.36 -6.45 23.58
CA ASN A 70 -20.03 -7.61 22.72
C ASN A 70 -20.47 -7.38 21.27
N LEU A 71 -21.66 -6.79 21.08
CA LEU A 71 -22.17 -6.43 19.77
C LEU A 71 -21.25 -5.43 19.06
N TRP A 72 -20.79 -4.40 19.79
CA TRP A 72 -19.87 -3.40 19.28
C TRP A 72 -18.48 -3.97 18.94
N ASP A 73 -17.94 -4.83 19.78
CA ASP A 73 -16.64 -5.44 19.51
C ASP A 73 -16.67 -6.39 18.31
N THR A 74 -17.76 -7.15 18.18
CA THR A 74 -18.01 -7.98 16.99
C THR A 74 -18.16 -7.15 15.74
N PHE A 75 -18.93 -6.06 15.80
CA PHE A 75 -19.10 -5.13 14.70
C PHE A 75 -17.75 -4.53 14.24
N LYS A 76 -16.89 -4.12 15.15
CA LYS A 76 -15.54 -3.62 14.83
C LYS A 76 -14.72 -4.65 14.06
N ALA A 77 -14.79 -5.92 14.48
CA ALA A 77 -14.07 -7.01 13.81
C ALA A 77 -14.59 -7.27 12.38
N VAL A 78 -15.91 -7.32 12.21
CA VAL A 78 -16.58 -7.50 10.90
C VAL A 78 -16.25 -6.33 9.98
N SER A 79 -16.43 -5.10 10.44
CA SER A 79 -16.15 -3.88 9.67
C SER A 79 -14.68 -3.80 9.24
N ARG A 80 -13.76 -4.16 10.13
CA ARG A 80 -12.33 -4.23 9.79
C ARG A 80 -12.07 -5.22 8.66
N GLY A 81 -12.65 -6.43 8.73
CA GLY A 81 -12.54 -7.43 7.69
C GLY A 81 -13.05 -6.93 6.33
N LYS A 82 -14.19 -6.26 6.34
CA LYS A 82 -14.81 -5.67 5.15
C LYS A 82 -13.90 -4.60 4.52
N PHE A 83 -13.40 -3.64 5.33
CA PHE A 83 -12.49 -2.62 4.83
C PHE A 83 -11.17 -3.19 4.30
N ILE A 84 -10.64 -4.24 4.89
CA ILE A 84 -9.46 -4.93 4.37
C ILE A 84 -9.76 -5.52 2.99
N ALA A 85 -10.87 -6.23 2.84
CA ALA A 85 -11.27 -6.84 1.57
C ALA A 85 -11.49 -5.79 0.47
N ILE A 86 -12.19 -4.70 0.78
CA ILE A 86 -12.41 -3.58 -0.16
C ILE A 86 -11.06 -2.96 -0.58
N ASN A 87 -10.17 -2.70 0.36
CA ASN A 87 -8.86 -2.12 0.07
C ASN A 87 -7.99 -3.03 -0.82
N ASP A 88 -8.04 -4.34 -0.57
CA ASP A 88 -7.28 -5.31 -1.37
C ASP A 88 -7.86 -5.45 -2.79
N HIS A 89 -9.18 -5.43 -2.93
CA HIS A 89 -9.85 -5.39 -4.23
C HIS A 89 -9.45 -4.15 -5.03
N GLN A 90 -9.54 -2.96 -4.44
CA GLN A 90 -9.15 -1.69 -5.06
C GLN A 90 -7.67 -1.72 -5.52
N ARG A 91 -6.78 -2.21 -4.66
CA ARG A 91 -5.36 -2.35 -5.02
C ARG A 91 -5.13 -3.33 -6.15
N SER A 92 -5.91 -4.40 -6.23
CA SER A 92 -5.83 -5.38 -7.31
C SER A 92 -6.28 -4.78 -8.64
N GLU A 93 -7.40 -4.06 -8.66
CA GLU A 93 -7.90 -3.35 -9.84
C GLU A 93 -6.91 -2.29 -10.33
N GLU A 94 -6.38 -1.48 -9.41
CA GLU A 94 -5.36 -0.47 -9.71
C GLU A 94 -4.11 -1.08 -10.35
N ARG A 95 -3.58 -2.18 -9.78
CA ARG A 95 -2.43 -2.90 -10.33
C ARG A 95 -2.73 -3.45 -11.73
N SER A 96 -3.90 -4.03 -11.93
CA SER A 96 -4.33 -4.53 -13.24
C SER A 96 -4.38 -3.40 -14.26
N LYS A 97 -4.95 -2.25 -13.90
CA LYS A 97 -5.01 -1.07 -14.76
C LYS A 97 -3.61 -0.54 -15.11
N ILE A 98 -2.72 -0.41 -14.14
CA ILE A 98 -1.32 0.00 -14.35
C ILE A 98 -0.61 -0.96 -15.31
N ASN A 99 -0.75 -2.27 -15.10
CA ASN A 99 -0.11 -3.27 -15.96
C ASN A 99 -0.61 -3.19 -17.39
N THR A 100 -1.93 -3.03 -17.59
CA THR A 100 -2.53 -2.89 -18.91
C THR A 100 -2.06 -1.64 -19.62
N LEU A 101 -2.07 -0.49 -18.92
CA LEU A 101 -1.61 0.79 -19.49
C LEU A 101 -0.11 0.76 -19.79
N SER A 102 0.71 0.17 -18.93
CA SER A 102 2.16 0.05 -19.13
C SER A 102 2.50 -0.85 -20.33
N SER A 103 1.76 -1.97 -20.49
CA SER A 103 1.95 -2.86 -21.64
C SER A 103 1.56 -2.15 -22.95
N LYS A 104 0.44 -1.42 -22.94
CA LYS A 104 -0.01 -0.65 -24.11
C LYS A 104 0.97 0.47 -24.44
N LEU A 105 1.49 1.17 -23.43
CA LEU A 105 2.50 2.22 -23.61
C LEU A 105 3.73 1.67 -24.31
N LYS A 106 4.28 0.57 -23.81
CA LYS A 106 5.45 -0.09 -24.39
C LYS A 106 5.23 -0.50 -25.86
N GLU A 107 4.08 -1.08 -26.16
CA GLU A 107 3.73 -1.46 -27.53
C GLU A 107 3.68 -0.24 -28.47
N LEU A 108 3.06 0.85 -28.04
CA LEU A 108 2.96 2.08 -28.82
C LEU A 108 4.34 2.73 -29.02
N GLU A 109 5.21 2.72 -28.02
CA GLU A 109 6.58 3.23 -28.12
C GLU A 109 7.41 2.41 -29.13
N GLU A 110 7.33 1.08 -29.07
CA GLU A 110 8.01 0.20 -30.04
C GLU A 110 7.50 0.42 -31.47
N GLN A 111 6.20 0.64 -31.65
CA GLN A 111 5.61 0.95 -32.95
C GLN A 111 5.99 2.35 -33.44
N ASP A 112 6.11 3.36 -32.57
CA ASP A 112 6.52 4.70 -32.91
C ASP A 112 7.98 4.79 -33.33
N GLN A 113 8.86 3.96 -32.71
CA GLN A 113 10.25 3.82 -33.12
C GLN A 113 10.40 3.29 -34.57
N LYS A 114 9.53 2.35 -34.96
CA LYS A 114 9.56 1.77 -36.32
C LYS A 114 8.95 2.70 -37.36
N ASN A 115 7.84 3.34 -37.04
CA ASN A 115 7.10 4.22 -37.96
C ASN A 115 6.36 5.27 -37.12
N SER A 116 6.96 6.44 -37.01
CA SER A 116 6.43 7.54 -36.20
C SER A 116 5.17 8.15 -36.81
N LYS A 117 4.09 8.24 -36.02
CA LYS A 117 2.82 8.89 -36.39
C LYS A 117 2.39 9.88 -35.33
N ALA A 118 1.93 11.05 -35.71
CA ALA A 118 1.49 12.11 -34.78
C ALA A 118 0.37 11.62 -33.81
N SER A 119 -0.62 10.87 -34.35
CA SER A 119 -1.71 10.31 -33.52
C SER A 119 -1.22 9.34 -32.45
N ARG A 120 -0.20 8.54 -32.78
CA ARG A 120 0.40 7.60 -31.80
C ARG A 120 1.12 8.32 -30.68
N ARG A 121 1.86 9.37 -30.97
CA ARG A 121 2.52 10.21 -29.95
C ARG A 121 1.51 10.89 -29.02
N GLN A 122 0.36 11.31 -29.54
CA GLN A 122 -0.72 11.83 -28.69
C GLN A 122 -1.26 10.76 -27.75
N GLU A 123 -1.44 9.52 -28.22
CA GLU A 123 -1.90 8.41 -27.40
C GLU A 123 -0.87 8.03 -26.32
N ILE A 124 0.42 7.97 -26.66
CA ILE A 124 1.53 7.78 -25.71
C ILE A 124 1.49 8.84 -24.61
N THR A 125 1.36 10.11 -24.97
CA THR A 125 1.27 11.22 -24.00
C THR A 125 0.06 11.08 -23.09
N LYS A 126 -1.10 10.70 -23.63
CA LYS A 126 -2.32 10.49 -22.87
C LYS A 126 -2.18 9.36 -21.86
N ILE A 127 -1.66 8.21 -22.28
CA ILE A 127 -1.43 7.06 -21.39
C ILE A 127 -0.41 7.39 -20.30
N GLY A 128 0.67 8.09 -20.65
CA GLY A 128 1.67 8.56 -19.69
C GLY A 128 1.08 9.50 -18.64
N ALA A 129 0.20 10.41 -19.04
CA ALA A 129 -0.52 11.28 -18.11
C ALA A 129 -1.45 10.49 -17.16
N GLU A 130 -2.18 9.50 -17.69
CA GLU A 130 -3.08 8.65 -16.90
C GLU A 130 -2.31 7.82 -15.87
N LEU A 131 -1.16 7.23 -16.23
CA LEU A 131 -0.28 6.51 -15.30
C LEU A 131 0.23 7.43 -14.19
N LYS A 132 0.65 8.64 -14.53
CA LYS A 132 1.12 9.63 -13.57
C LYS A 132 0.02 10.07 -12.59
N GLU A 133 -1.22 10.20 -13.08
CA GLU A 133 -2.37 10.51 -12.23
C GLU A 133 -2.62 9.41 -11.20
N ILE A 134 -2.61 8.13 -11.62
CA ILE A 134 -2.76 6.98 -10.72
C ILE A 134 -1.65 6.97 -9.64
N GLU A 135 -0.40 7.24 -10.03
CA GLU A 135 0.72 7.32 -9.07
C GLU A 135 0.57 8.47 -8.08
N THR A 136 0.07 9.62 -8.53
CA THR A 136 -0.16 10.79 -7.68
C THR A 136 -1.26 10.55 -6.66
N GLN A 137 -2.35 9.90 -7.05
CA GLN A 137 -3.44 9.52 -6.15
C GLN A 137 -2.99 8.54 -5.06
N LYS A 138 -2.00 7.70 -5.35
CA LYS A 138 -1.43 6.73 -4.42
C LYS A 138 -0.60 7.37 -3.30
N ASN A 139 0.02 8.50 -3.56
CA ASN A 139 0.94 9.18 -2.65
C ASN A 139 0.53 10.63 -2.37
N PRO A 140 -0.63 10.89 -1.74
CA PRO A 140 -1.07 12.26 -1.46
C PRO A 140 -0.12 13.03 -0.52
N SER A 141 0.71 12.30 0.25
CA SER A 141 1.63 12.91 1.23
C SER A 141 2.93 13.48 0.64
N LYS A 142 3.17 13.36 -0.66
CA LYS A 142 4.40 13.90 -1.30
C LYS A 142 4.20 15.28 -1.94
N ASN A 143 2.99 15.80 -1.91
CA ASN A 143 2.62 17.07 -2.55
C ASN A 143 2.23 18.17 -1.55
N GLN A 144 2.67 18.06 -0.28
CA GLN A 144 2.59 19.14 0.71
C GLN A 144 3.96 19.60 1.11
#